data_b319f460f97be2223b486712d3889dfa
#
_entry.id   b319f460f97be2223b486712d3889dfa
#
_cell.length_a   1.000
_cell.length_b   1.000
_cell.length_c   1.000
_cell.angle_alpha   90.00
_cell.angle_beta   90.00
_cell.angle_gamma   90.00
#
_symmetry.space_group_name_H-M   'P 1'
#
loop_
_entity.id
_entity.type
_entity.pdbx_description
1 polymer ?
#
loop_
_entity_poly.entity_id
_entity_poly.type
_entity_poly.pdbx_seq_one_letter_code
_entity_poly.pdbx_strand_id
1 'polypeptide(L)'
;MESEKSLQETYSPNGICFGCGPANEKGLHIRSFAENGEVAAEWRAEPHHEAFPGVLNGGIIGALLDCHSNWAAAYFLMKNNAKTMPDCTVTADFHVKLLRPTPSDALIHLHARVVESTLEKAIVEAELIANDKVCATCRGTFVAVKEGHPAYHRW
;
A
#
# COMPACT_ATOMS: atom_id res chain seq x y z
N MET A 1 -1.82 -8.29 -16.17
CA MET A 1 -1.75 -7.21 -15.18
C MET A 1 -1.29 -5.88 -15.77
N GLU A 2 -0.40 -5.86 -16.76
CA GLU A 2 0.03 -4.61 -17.40
C GLU A 2 -1.11 -3.81 -18.04
N SER A 3 -2.14 -4.48 -18.54
CA SER A 3 -3.31 -3.85 -19.17
C SER A 3 -4.44 -3.54 -18.18
N GLU A 4 -4.35 -4.01 -16.95
CA GLU A 4 -5.36 -3.80 -15.93
C GLU A 4 -5.03 -2.58 -15.09
N LYS A 5 -6.06 -1.78 -14.77
CA LYS A 5 -5.88 -0.62 -13.90
C LYS A 5 -5.78 -1.04 -12.44
N SER A 6 -4.80 -0.49 -11.75
CA SER A 6 -4.67 -0.65 -10.30
C SER A 6 -5.78 0.11 -9.56
N LEU A 7 -5.90 -0.13 -8.27
CA LEU A 7 -6.80 0.63 -7.40
C LEU A 7 -6.45 2.13 -7.45
N GLN A 8 -5.16 2.45 -7.44
CA GLN A 8 -4.68 3.83 -7.50
C GLN A 8 -5.10 4.52 -8.80
N GLU A 9 -4.88 3.86 -9.93
CA GLU A 9 -5.24 4.41 -11.25
C GLU A 9 -6.75 4.53 -11.43
N THR A 10 -7.52 3.64 -10.81
CA THR A 10 -8.98 3.64 -10.89
C THR A 10 -9.59 4.75 -10.05
N TYR A 11 -9.14 4.93 -8.83
CA TYR A 11 -9.80 5.79 -7.84
C TYR A 11 -9.04 7.08 -7.53
N SER A 12 -7.73 7.15 -7.84
CA SER A 12 -6.89 8.31 -7.54
C SER A 12 -5.87 8.59 -8.65
N PRO A 13 -6.33 8.73 -9.91
CA PRO A 13 -5.40 8.88 -11.05
C PRO A 13 -4.54 10.14 -10.96
N ASN A 14 -4.99 11.17 -10.27
CA ASN A 14 -4.27 12.43 -10.11
C ASN A 14 -3.52 12.52 -8.76
N GLY A 15 -3.50 11.43 -7.99
CA GLY A 15 -2.82 11.39 -6.71
C GLY A 15 -1.32 11.59 -6.82
N ILE A 16 -0.74 12.33 -5.88
CA ILE A 16 0.68 12.68 -5.87
C ILE A 16 1.46 12.05 -4.70
N CYS A 17 0.86 11.10 -4.00
CA CYS A 17 1.54 10.42 -2.90
C CYS A 17 2.86 9.82 -3.39
N PHE A 18 3.93 10.03 -2.61
CA PHE A 18 5.25 9.47 -2.95
C PHE A 18 5.22 7.95 -3.13
N GLY A 19 4.49 7.23 -2.31
CA GLY A 19 4.42 5.77 -2.42
C GLY A 19 3.50 5.29 -3.54
N CYS A 20 2.31 5.82 -3.64
CA CYS A 20 1.25 5.25 -4.47
C CYS A 20 0.57 6.21 -5.45
N GLY A 21 1.00 7.46 -5.53
CA GLY A 21 0.39 8.43 -6.44
C GLY A 21 0.76 8.19 -7.90
N PRO A 22 -0.23 7.89 -8.77
CA PRO A 22 0.05 7.69 -10.20
C PRO A 22 0.63 8.92 -10.89
N ALA A 23 0.31 10.12 -10.39
CA ALA A 23 0.74 11.38 -10.99
C ALA A 23 2.09 11.89 -10.48
N ASN A 24 2.69 11.23 -9.49
CA ASN A 24 4.02 11.60 -9.01
C ASN A 24 5.09 10.84 -9.79
N GLU A 25 5.71 11.52 -10.77
CA GLU A 25 6.74 10.91 -11.63
C GLU A 25 7.97 10.42 -10.86
N LYS A 26 8.22 10.96 -9.66
CA LYS A 26 9.36 10.59 -8.81
C LYS A 26 8.98 9.65 -7.69
N GLY A 27 7.73 9.20 -7.65
CA GLY A 27 7.23 8.30 -6.62
C GLY A 27 7.55 6.84 -6.90
N LEU A 28 7.16 5.99 -5.96
CA LEU A 28 7.38 4.55 -6.06
C LEU A 28 6.41 3.86 -7.01
N HIS A 29 5.28 4.50 -7.34
CA HIS A 29 4.26 4.00 -8.26
C HIS A 29 3.74 2.61 -7.89
N ILE A 30 3.42 2.41 -6.62
CA ILE A 30 2.81 1.16 -6.16
C ILE A 30 1.47 0.98 -6.87
N ARG A 31 1.25 -0.21 -7.43
CA ARG A 31 0.01 -0.57 -8.10
C ARG A 31 -0.60 -1.76 -7.38
N SER A 32 -1.75 -1.53 -6.73
CA SER A 32 -2.45 -2.51 -5.91
C SER A 32 -3.66 -3.05 -6.64
N PHE A 33 -3.90 -4.35 -6.50
CA PHE A 33 -4.99 -5.06 -7.17
C PHE A 33 -5.76 -5.92 -6.17
N ALA A 34 -7.08 -5.84 -6.20
CA ALA A 34 -7.91 -6.70 -5.37
C ALA A 34 -7.96 -8.12 -5.95
N GLU A 35 -7.65 -9.10 -5.12
CA GLU A 35 -7.67 -10.53 -5.47
C GLU A 35 -8.24 -11.36 -4.32
N ASN A 36 -9.32 -12.11 -4.57
CA ASN A 36 -9.88 -13.07 -3.61
C ASN A 36 -10.07 -12.51 -2.19
N GLY A 37 -10.56 -11.27 -2.07
CA GLY A 37 -10.79 -10.62 -0.77
C GLY A 37 -9.55 -10.00 -0.13
N GLU A 38 -8.39 -10.12 -0.76
CA GLU A 38 -7.14 -9.51 -0.34
C GLU A 38 -6.67 -8.51 -1.40
N VAL A 39 -5.58 -7.81 -1.13
CA VAL A 39 -4.98 -6.87 -2.07
C VAL A 39 -3.52 -7.26 -2.29
N ALA A 40 -3.12 -7.36 -3.55
CA ALA A 40 -1.78 -7.78 -3.94
C ALA A 40 -1.11 -6.72 -4.84
N ALA A 41 0.20 -6.68 -4.80
CA ALA A 41 1.00 -5.84 -5.68
C ALA A 41 2.33 -6.52 -6.00
N GLU A 42 2.89 -6.15 -7.14
CA GLU A 42 4.27 -6.47 -7.53
C GLU A 42 5.03 -5.17 -7.70
N TRP A 43 6.31 -5.16 -7.29
CA TRP A 43 7.12 -3.96 -7.37
C TRP A 43 8.59 -4.32 -7.54
N ARG A 44 9.35 -3.48 -8.26
CA ARG A 44 10.79 -3.63 -8.43
C ARG A 44 11.51 -2.38 -7.96
N ALA A 45 12.61 -2.59 -7.25
CA ALA A 45 13.47 -1.50 -6.81
C ALA A 45 14.35 -0.99 -7.96
N GLU A 46 14.72 0.28 -7.86
CA GLU A 46 15.77 0.90 -8.66
C GLU A 46 17.00 1.12 -7.76
N PRO A 47 18.19 1.35 -8.36
CA PRO A 47 19.42 1.49 -7.56
C PRO A 47 19.35 2.54 -6.45
N HIS A 48 18.66 3.64 -6.66
CA HIS A 48 18.53 4.72 -5.66
C HIS A 48 17.60 4.37 -4.49
N HIS A 49 16.93 3.21 -4.54
CA HIS A 49 16.11 2.70 -3.43
C HIS A 49 16.92 1.86 -2.44
N GLU A 50 18.19 1.62 -2.70
CA GLU A 50 19.03 0.77 -1.87
C GLU A 50 19.52 1.49 -0.61
N ALA A 51 19.65 0.73 0.48
CA ALA A 51 20.32 1.17 1.69
C ALA A 51 21.84 1.03 1.52
N PHE A 52 22.25 -0.07 0.92
CA PHE A 52 23.62 -0.40 0.52
C PHE A 52 23.53 -1.44 -0.60
N PRO A 53 24.63 -1.69 -1.36
CA PRO A 53 24.56 -2.54 -2.54
C PRO A 53 23.84 -3.86 -2.30
N GLY A 54 22.81 -4.11 -3.08
CA GLY A 54 22.05 -5.36 -3.06
C GLY A 54 20.91 -5.42 -2.04
N VAL A 55 20.72 -4.41 -1.20
CA VAL A 55 19.73 -4.45 -0.13
C VAL A 55 18.83 -3.21 -0.16
N LEU A 56 17.53 -3.45 -0.15
CA LEU A 56 16.50 -2.41 -0.18
C LEU A 56 16.49 -1.61 1.12
N ASN A 57 16.33 -0.29 1.01
CA ASN A 57 16.23 0.62 2.15
C ASN A 57 15.00 0.32 3.01
N GLY A 58 15.17 0.31 4.33
CA GLY A 58 14.07 0.02 5.27
C GLY A 58 12.95 1.04 5.23
N GLY A 59 13.25 2.31 4.96
CA GLY A 59 12.24 3.34 4.80
C GLY A 59 11.37 3.12 3.55
N ILE A 60 11.97 2.62 2.46
CA ILE A 60 11.24 2.23 1.25
C ILE A 60 10.31 1.06 1.55
N ILE A 61 10.79 0.06 2.29
CA ILE A 61 9.96 -1.07 2.74
C ILE A 61 8.75 -0.56 3.52
N GLY A 62 8.97 0.39 4.43
CA GLY A 62 7.90 1.03 5.19
C GLY A 62 6.88 1.74 4.29
N ALA A 63 7.35 2.49 3.30
CA ALA A 63 6.48 3.20 2.35
C ALA A 63 5.65 2.21 1.52
N LEU A 64 6.26 1.11 1.05
CA LEU A 64 5.55 0.07 0.30
C LEU A 64 4.44 -0.55 1.13
N LEU A 65 4.73 -0.94 2.35
CA LEU A 65 3.77 -1.59 3.24
C LEU A 65 2.68 -0.63 3.71
N ASP A 66 3.02 0.61 4.00
CA ASP A 66 2.05 1.64 4.41
C ASP A 66 1.05 1.94 3.29
N CYS A 67 1.53 2.35 2.13
CA CYS A 67 0.65 2.72 1.02
C CYS A 67 -0.19 1.55 0.52
N HIS A 68 0.39 0.37 0.41
CA HIS A 68 -0.34 -0.82 -0.02
C HIS A 68 -1.44 -1.20 0.99
N SER A 69 -1.12 -1.16 2.28
CA SER A 69 -2.09 -1.43 3.34
C SER A 69 -3.21 -0.39 3.39
N ASN A 70 -2.87 0.88 3.15
CA ASN A 70 -3.86 1.96 3.09
C ASN A 70 -4.88 1.71 1.98
N TRP A 71 -4.44 1.26 0.81
CA TRP A 71 -5.34 0.93 -0.30
C TRP A 71 -6.17 -0.31 -0.02
N ALA A 72 -5.62 -1.30 0.69
CA ALA A 72 -6.39 -2.45 1.16
C ALA A 72 -7.52 -2.00 2.10
N ALA A 73 -7.22 -1.11 3.03
CA ALA A 73 -8.22 -0.53 3.94
C ALA A 73 -9.29 0.26 3.19
N ALA A 74 -8.88 1.17 2.31
CA ALA A 74 -9.81 2.01 1.54
C ALA A 74 -10.75 1.19 0.68
N TYR A 75 -10.22 0.20 -0.02
CA TYR A 75 -11.01 -0.69 -0.87
C TYR A 75 -11.99 -1.54 -0.06
N PHE A 76 -11.52 -2.12 1.05
CA PHE A 76 -12.37 -2.92 1.93
C PHE A 76 -13.53 -2.09 2.50
N LEU A 77 -13.24 -0.90 3.03
CA LEU A 77 -14.27 -0.04 3.60
C LEU A 77 -15.28 0.41 2.54
N MET A 78 -14.83 0.69 1.33
CA MET A 78 -15.71 1.02 0.22
C MET A 78 -16.69 -0.13 -0.07
N LYS A 79 -16.19 -1.34 -0.21
CA LYS A 79 -17.01 -2.53 -0.49
C LYS A 79 -17.94 -2.86 0.67
N ASN A 80 -17.44 -2.81 1.89
CA ASN A 80 -18.20 -3.13 3.08
C ASN A 80 -19.34 -2.14 3.34
N ASN A 81 -19.17 -0.89 2.94
CA ASN A 81 -20.16 0.17 3.10
C ASN A 81 -21.01 0.41 1.83
N ALA A 82 -20.91 -0.48 0.85
CA ALA A 82 -21.65 -0.42 -0.43
C ALA A 82 -21.49 0.92 -1.16
N LYS A 83 -20.28 1.47 -1.14
CA LYS A 83 -19.92 2.71 -1.85
C LYS A 83 -19.30 2.40 -3.21
N THR A 84 -19.41 3.33 -4.15
CA THR A 84 -18.81 3.24 -5.48
C THR A 84 -17.45 3.91 -5.57
N MET A 85 -17.12 4.77 -4.59
CA MET A 85 -15.83 5.43 -4.44
C MET A 85 -15.33 5.24 -3.02
N PRO A 86 -14.04 5.00 -2.83
CA PRO A 86 -13.50 4.89 -1.49
C PRO A 86 -13.40 6.27 -0.82
N ASP A 87 -13.70 6.30 0.46
CA ASP A 87 -13.35 7.47 1.27
C ASP A 87 -11.83 7.57 1.35
N CYS A 88 -11.31 8.79 1.40
CA CYS A 88 -9.88 8.96 1.64
C CYS A 88 -9.52 8.44 3.02
N THR A 89 -8.56 7.54 3.09
CA THR A 89 -8.07 6.99 4.35
C THR A 89 -6.69 7.55 4.65
N VAL A 90 -6.40 7.70 5.94
CA VAL A 90 -5.09 8.11 6.44
C VAL A 90 -4.54 7.05 7.38
N THR A 91 -3.23 6.95 7.43
CA THR A 91 -2.53 6.04 8.33
C THR A 91 -2.51 6.65 9.73
N ALA A 92 -3.18 6.00 10.69
CA ALA A 92 -3.15 6.42 12.08
C ALA A 92 -1.90 5.89 12.79
N ASP A 93 -1.57 4.64 12.55
CA ASP A 93 -0.31 4.02 12.98
C ASP A 93 0.03 2.86 12.05
N PHE A 94 1.30 2.50 12.01
CA PHE A 94 1.72 1.24 11.41
C PHE A 94 3.01 0.76 12.08
N HIS A 95 3.11 -0.55 12.22
CA HIS A 95 4.25 -1.21 12.84
C HIS A 95 4.87 -2.18 11.83
N VAL A 96 6.13 -1.95 11.49
CA VAL A 96 6.88 -2.76 10.52
C VAL A 96 7.92 -3.58 11.26
N LYS A 97 7.98 -4.88 10.95
CA LYS A 97 9.06 -5.76 11.40
C LYS A 97 9.88 -6.14 10.20
N LEU A 98 11.18 -5.89 10.27
CA LEU A 98 12.14 -6.29 9.26
C LEU A 98 12.74 -7.63 9.68
N LEU A 99 12.30 -8.71 9.04
CA LEU A 99 12.66 -10.08 9.45
C LEU A 99 13.99 -10.52 8.86
N ARG A 100 14.31 -10.05 7.67
CA ARG A 100 15.56 -10.34 6.96
C ARG A 100 15.83 -9.24 5.93
N PRO A 101 17.09 -9.07 5.47
CA PRO A 101 17.38 -8.14 4.38
C PRO A 101 16.57 -8.47 3.14
N THR A 102 15.99 -7.44 2.51
CA THR A 102 15.24 -7.60 1.27
C THR A 102 16.17 -7.38 0.08
N PRO A 103 16.36 -8.39 -0.80
CA PRO A 103 17.19 -8.22 -1.99
C PRO A 103 16.61 -7.16 -2.92
N SER A 104 17.43 -6.20 -3.33
CA SER A 104 16.99 -5.12 -4.21
C SER A 104 16.81 -5.54 -5.67
N ASP A 105 17.36 -6.67 -6.07
CA ASP A 105 17.24 -7.22 -7.44
C ASP A 105 16.05 -8.15 -7.62
N ALA A 106 15.34 -8.48 -6.54
CA ALA A 106 14.19 -9.38 -6.59
C ALA A 106 12.91 -8.66 -6.98
N LEU A 107 11.99 -9.39 -7.63
CA LEU A 107 10.61 -8.95 -7.75
C LEU A 107 9.97 -9.04 -6.36
N ILE A 108 9.43 -7.92 -5.89
CA ILE A 108 8.80 -7.84 -4.58
C ILE A 108 7.30 -8.05 -4.75
N HIS A 109 6.74 -8.90 -3.90
CA HIS A 109 5.31 -9.12 -3.79
C HIS A 109 4.81 -8.55 -2.48
N LEU A 110 3.70 -7.81 -2.53
CA LEU A 110 3.02 -7.29 -1.36
C LEU A 110 1.65 -7.96 -1.27
N HIS A 111 1.31 -8.43 -0.09
CA HIS A 111 -0.01 -8.96 0.23
C HIS A 111 -0.56 -8.25 1.45
N ALA A 112 -1.80 -7.78 1.38
CA ALA A 112 -2.46 -7.10 2.48
C ALA A 112 -3.89 -7.58 2.63
N ARG A 113 -4.34 -7.71 3.90
CA ARG A 113 -5.71 -8.10 4.22
C ARG A 113 -6.20 -7.32 5.44
N VAL A 114 -7.48 -7.00 5.45
CA VAL A 114 -8.14 -6.40 6.60
C VAL A 114 -8.46 -7.51 7.61
N VAL A 115 -8.04 -7.33 8.86
CA VAL A 115 -8.26 -8.32 9.94
C VAL A 115 -9.32 -7.87 10.94
N GLU A 116 -9.52 -6.56 11.11
CA GLU A 116 -10.58 -5.99 11.93
C GLU A 116 -11.06 -4.70 11.30
N SER A 117 -12.33 -4.37 11.45
CA SER A 117 -12.87 -3.11 10.90
C SER A 117 -14.09 -2.63 11.67
N THR A 118 -14.31 -1.31 11.59
CA THR A 118 -15.56 -0.64 11.91
C THR A 118 -16.07 0.02 10.62
N LEU A 119 -17.06 0.88 10.70
CA LEU A 119 -17.54 1.61 9.50
C LEU A 119 -16.49 2.58 8.94
N GLU A 120 -15.60 3.10 9.78
CA GLU A 120 -14.65 4.14 9.41
C GLU A 120 -13.19 3.76 9.57
N LYS A 121 -12.90 2.59 10.12
CA LYS A 121 -11.54 2.17 10.47
C LYS A 121 -11.28 0.74 10.05
N ALA A 122 -10.09 0.47 9.56
CA ALA A 122 -9.64 -0.88 9.26
C ALA A 122 -8.24 -1.12 9.82
N ILE A 123 -8.05 -2.30 10.40
CA ILE A 123 -6.74 -2.81 10.78
C ILE A 123 -6.31 -3.79 9.71
N VAL A 124 -5.13 -3.56 9.16
CA VAL A 124 -4.58 -4.32 8.04
C VAL A 124 -3.29 -5.02 8.45
N GLU A 125 -3.16 -6.27 8.08
CA GLU A 125 -1.90 -7.00 8.15
C GLU A 125 -1.38 -7.18 6.73
N ALA A 126 -0.08 -6.95 6.54
CA ALA A 126 0.56 -7.04 5.25
C ALA A 126 1.93 -7.72 5.34
N GLU A 127 2.35 -8.29 4.22
CA GLU A 127 3.65 -8.96 4.07
C GLU A 127 4.35 -8.45 2.82
N LEU A 128 5.67 -8.33 2.93
CA LEU A 128 6.56 -8.09 1.80
C LEU A 128 7.36 -9.37 1.56
N ILE A 129 7.27 -9.91 0.36
CA ILE A 129 7.86 -11.20 -0.01
C ILE A 129 8.85 -10.99 -1.15
N ALA A 130 10.05 -11.53 -0.99
CA ALA A 130 11.08 -11.56 -2.04
C ALA A 130 11.73 -12.94 -2.05
N ASN A 131 11.92 -13.50 -3.25
CA ASN A 131 12.50 -14.84 -3.43
C ASN A 131 11.78 -15.90 -2.58
N ASP A 132 10.45 -15.86 -2.57
CA ASP A 132 9.57 -16.77 -1.82
C ASP A 132 9.74 -16.73 -0.30
N LYS A 133 10.35 -15.67 0.24
CA LYS A 133 10.53 -15.49 1.68
C LYS A 133 9.90 -14.20 2.15
N VAL A 134 9.20 -14.26 3.28
CA VAL A 134 8.67 -13.06 3.94
C VAL A 134 9.84 -12.30 4.54
N CYS A 135 10.13 -11.13 3.99
CA CYS A 135 11.23 -10.28 4.43
C CYS A 135 10.79 -9.23 5.45
N ALA A 136 9.54 -8.80 5.38
CA ALA A 136 8.98 -7.83 6.30
C ALA A 136 7.48 -8.05 6.49
N THR A 137 6.97 -7.64 7.65
CA THR A 137 5.55 -7.65 7.95
C THR A 137 5.12 -6.28 8.46
N CYS A 138 3.84 -5.99 8.32
CA CYS A 138 3.25 -4.74 8.81
C CYS A 138 1.88 -5.00 9.41
N ARG A 139 1.58 -4.30 10.50
CA ARG A 139 0.22 -4.19 11.03
C ARG A 139 -0.06 -2.71 11.23
N GLY A 140 -1.14 -2.21 10.64
CA GLY A 140 -1.47 -0.79 10.67
C GLY A 140 -2.94 -0.53 10.85
N THR A 141 -3.24 0.68 11.32
CA THR A 141 -4.60 1.19 11.48
C THR A 141 -4.81 2.34 10.51
N PHE A 142 -5.87 2.26 9.72
CA PHE A 142 -6.19 3.21 8.66
C PHE A 142 -7.61 3.72 8.89
N VAL A 143 -7.80 5.03 8.80
CA VAL A 143 -9.05 5.69 9.18
C VAL A 143 -9.59 6.51 8.01
N ALA A 144 -10.86 6.29 7.67
CA ALA A 144 -11.56 7.12 6.70
C ALA A 144 -11.79 8.51 7.30
N VAL A 145 -11.42 9.54 6.56
CA VAL A 145 -11.54 10.93 7.01
C VAL A 145 -12.87 11.54 6.56
N LYS A 146 -13.35 12.51 7.35
CA LYS A 146 -14.59 13.22 7.09
C LYS A 146 -14.32 14.58 6.47
N GLU A 147 -15.36 15.18 5.92
CA GLU A 147 -15.31 16.54 5.39
C GLU A 147 -14.71 17.50 6.41
N GLY A 148 -13.82 18.38 5.95
CA GLY A 148 -13.05 19.28 6.80
C GLY A 148 -11.65 18.80 7.14
N HIS A 149 -11.35 17.52 6.96
CA HIS A 149 -9.99 16.99 7.13
C HIS A 149 -9.13 17.33 5.91
N PRO A 150 -7.83 17.70 6.08
CA PRO A 150 -6.95 18.03 4.94
C PRO A 150 -6.84 16.95 3.87
N ALA A 151 -6.99 15.68 4.24
CA ALA A 151 -6.91 14.57 3.31
C ALA A 151 -8.24 14.19 2.65
N TYR A 152 -9.32 14.91 2.93
CA TYR A 152 -10.67 14.51 2.45
C TYR A 152 -10.78 14.47 0.92
N HIS A 153 -10.07 15.32 0.23
CA HIS A 153 -10.10 15.43 -1.23
C HIS A 153 -8.78 15.02 -1.91
N ARG A 154 -7.96 14.19 -1.26
CA ARG A 154 -6.64 13.88 -1.81
C ARG A 154 -6.65 12.87 -2.98
N TRP A 155 -7.80 12.26 -3.25
CA TRP A 155 -7.95 11.29 -4.35
C TRP A 155 -8.77 11.85 -5.51
#